data_e2aa6cf4d7af8cc5235e95ef51b1647e
#
_entry.id   e2aa6cf4d7af8cc5235e95ef51b1647e
#
_cell.length_a   1.000
_cell.length_b   1.000
_cell.length_c   1.000
_cell.angle_alpha   90.00
_cell.angle_beta   90.00
_cell.angle_gamma   90.00
#
_symmetry.space_group_name_H-M   'P 1'
#
loop_
_entity.id
_entity.type
_entity.pdbx_description
1 polymer ?
#
loop_
_entity_poly.entity_id
_entity_poly.type
_entity_poly.pdbx_seq_one_letter_code
_entity_poly.pdbx_strand_id
1 'polypeptide(L)'
;MEGVTGVTWTDDVVPGTEQWQRFRRLFTGEVNACVEGLFTAGATGVLVNEAHSSQRNLLLEDLDERAVLLTGRHKPLSMMQGIESDVDGVVFLGYHARAGEEGVLSHTYLENSITGVWLDGRPAGEGGLNAALADEHGVPVLLVTGDDRACAEAADYAPSAHTVVVKECVSRYAAICRPPARTAADIRSAAAESLRLAGRTAGDVRPHRIEVEFDAAHLAAAAAVIPTVEQVDVRRVGFDAPDMTEAMKAFKIVTTIAARAVQGIYG
;
A
#
# COMPACT_ATOMS: atom_id res chain seq x y z
N MET A 1 -4.85 1.85 4.59
CA MET A 1 -6.09 2.37 5.26
C MET A 1 -5.92 3.83 5.66
N GLU A 2 -4.71 4.27 5.89
CA GLU A 2 -4.32 5.63 6.30
C GLU A 2 -4.79 6.72 5.34
N GLY A 3 -4.81 6.41 4.04
CA GLY A 3 -5.29 7.30 2.99
C GLY A 3 -6.82 7.39 2.84
N VAL A 4 -7.61 6.72 3.69
CA VAL A 4 -9.08 6.77 3.65
C VAL A 4 -9.58 8.14 4.12
N THR A 5 -10.70 8.57 3.58
CA THR A 5 -11.40 9.81 3.96
C THR A 5 -11.58 9.91 5.47
N GLY A 6 -11.11 11.02 6.05
CA GLY A 6 -11.29 11.34 7.46
C GLY A 6 -10.29 10.70 8.42
N VAL A 7 -9.50 9.72 7.99
CA VAL A 7 -8.43 9.13 8.79
C VAL A 7 -7.31 10.14 8.99
N THR A 8 -6.95 10.40 10.25
CA THR A 8 -5.88 11.36 10.62
C THR A 8 -5.07 10.94 11.83
N TRP A 9 -5.49 9.90 12.55
CA TRP A 9 -4.89 9.48 13.80
C TRP A 9 -4.69 7.97 13.87
N THR A 10 -3.74 7.52 14.67
CA THR A 10 -3.41 6.10 14.83
C THR A 10 -4.61 5.25 15.23
N ASP A 11 -5.46 5.73 16.16
CA ASP A 11 -6.65 5.00 16.61
C ASP A 11 -7.68 4.76 15.48
N ASP A 12 -7.63 5.57 14.42
CA ASP A 12 -8.51 5.43 13.26
C ASP A 12 -8.22 4.15 12.47
N VAL A 13 -7.00 3.63 12.60
CA VAL A 13 -6.48 2.51 11.80
C VAL A 13 -6.05 1.29 12.63
N VAL A 14 -5.90 1.42 13.95
CA VAL A 14 -5.50 0.30 14.83
C VAL A 14 -6.67 -0.62 15.13
N PRO A 15 -6.60 -1.90 14.74
CA PRO A 15 -7.67 -2.87 15.00
C PRO A 15 -8.04 -2.99 16.47
N GLY A 16 -9.34 -2.91 16.76
CA GLY A 16 -9.90 -3.04 18.10
C GLY A 16 -10.31 -1.71 18.75
N THR A 17 -9.92 -0.57 18.21
CA THR A 17 -10.40 0.73 18.67
C THR A 17 -11.82 1.03 18.17
N GLU A 18 -12.53 1.91 18.88
CA GLU A 18 -13.85 2.37 18.45
C GLU A 18 -13.78 3.15 17.13
N GLN A 19 -12.73 3.97 16.96
CA GLN A 19 -12.51 4.74 15.75
C GLN A 19 -12.25 3.83 14.55
N TRP A 20 -11.42 2.80 14.69
CA TRP A 20 -11.22 1.81 13.64
C TRP A 20 -12.53 1.16 13.19
N GLN A 21 -13.46 0.84 14.11
CA GLN A 21 -14.80 0.31 13.74
C GLN A 21 -15.60 1.30 12.91
N ARG A 22 -15.45 2.59 13.14
CA ARG A 22 -16.06 3.62 12.32
C ARG A 22 -15.41 3.72 10.94
N PHE A 23 -14.08 3.78 10.90
CA PHE A 23 -13.34 4.01 9.65
C PHE A 23 -13.31 2.79 8.73
N ARG A 24 -13.42 1.57 9.24
CA ARG A 24 -13.57 0.40 8.37
C ARG A 24 -14.87 0.44 7.55
N ARG A 25 -15.97 1.02 8.07
CA ARG A 25 -17.20 1.25 7.31
C ARG A 25 -16.99 2.25 6.18
N LEU A 26 -16.30 3.35 6.45
CA LEU A 26 -15.96 4.33 5.41
C LEU A 26 -15.06 3.71 4.35
N PHE A 27 -14.06 2.93 4.77
CA PHE A 27 -13.16 2.23 3.86
C PHE A 27 -13.92 1.23 2.98
N THR A 28 -14.82 0.42 3.54
CA THR A 28 -15.68 -0.48 2.75
C THR A 28 -16.53 0.30 1.75
N GLY A 29 -17.02 1.48 2.14
CA GLY A 29 -17.76 2.37 1.24
C GLY A 29 -16.92 2.91 0.07
N GLU A 30 -15.64 3.26 0.30
CA GLU A 30 -14.73 3.69 -0.78
C GLU A 30 -14.38 2.51 -1.72
N VAL A 31 -14.19 1.31 -1.16
CA VAL A 31 -13.98 0.09 -1.95
C VAL A 31 -15.20 -0.20 -2.83
N ASN A 32 -16.41 -0.15 -2.27
CA ASN A 32 -17.64 -0.35 -3.02
C ASN A 32 -17.84 0.69 -4.14
N ALA A 33 -17.50 1.96 -3.87
CA ALA A 33 -17.55 3.01 -4.88
C ALA A 33 -16.58 2.71 -6.05
N CYS A 34 -15.39 2.22 -5.75
CA CYS A 34 -14.44 1.78 -6.77
C CYS A 34 -14.97 0.58 -7.56
N VAL A 35 -15.44 -0.45 -6.87
CA VAL A 35 -16.02 -1.67 -7.47
C VAL A 35 -17.18 -1.30 -8.42
N GLU A 36 -18.09 -0.44 -7.96
CA GLU A 36 -19.22 0.03 -8.79
C GLU A 36 -18.74 0.75 -10.05
N GLY A 37 -17.74 1.64 -9.92
CA GLY A 37 -17.15 2.36 -11.05
C GLY A 37 -16.54 1.41 -12.08
N LEU A 38 -15.74 0.43 -11.63
CA LEU A 38 -15.11 -0.57 -12.50
C LEU A 38 -16.15 -1.41 -13.25
N PHE A 39 -17.17 -1.93 -12.55
CA PHE A 39 -18.24 -2.71 -13.21
C PHE A 39 -19.09 -1.87 -14.17
N THR A 40 -19.36 -0.61 -13.83
CA THR A 40 -20.06 0.33 -14.73
C THR A 40 -19.30 0.55 -16.02
N ALA A 41 -17.97 0.54 -15.96
CA ALA A 41 -17.11 0.68 -17.14
C ALA A 41 -16.84 -0.63 -17.89
N GLY A 42 -17.33 -1.78 -17.41
CA GLY A 42 -17.26 -3.06 -18.11
C GLY A 42 -16.26 -4.07 -17.53
N ALA A 43 -15.74 -3.87 -16.31
CA ALA A 43 -14.97 -4.91 -15.63
C ALA A 43 -15.82 -6.17 -15.46
N THR A 44 -15.21 -7.35 -15.67
CA THR A 44 -15.90 -8.65 -15.59
C THR A 44 -15.72 -9.32 -14.23
N GLY A 45 -14.73 -8.87 -13.44
CA GLY A 45 -14.46 -9.36 -12.08
C GLY A 45 -13.58 -8.37 -11.32
N VAL A 46 -13.77 -8.33 -10.00
CA VAL A 46 -12.95 -7.53 -9.09
C VAL A 46 -12.54 -8.39 -7.90
N LEU A 47 -11.23 -8.57 -7.73
CA LEU A 47 -10.63 -9.16 -6.54
C LEU A 47 -10.17 -8.04 -5.62
N VAL A 48 -10.78 -7.92 -4.46
CA VAL A 48 -10.36 -6.99 -3.40
C VAL A 48 -9.37 -7.70 -2.50
N ASN A 49 -8.12 -7.24 -2.47
CA ASN A 49 -7.09 -7.79 -1.59
C ASN A 49 -6.86 -6.87 -0.40
N GLU A 50 -7.14 -7.34 0.79
CA GLU A 50 -6.86 -6.64 2.06
C GLU A 50 -5.36 -6.37 2.21
N ALA A 51 -4.98 -5.15 2.50
CA ALA A 51 -3.59 -4.72 2.55
C ALA A 51 -3.13 -4.28 3.95
N HIS A 52 -3.95 -3.51 4.68
CA HIS A 52 -3.55 -2.83 5.91
C HIS A 52 -3.45 -3.75 7.14
N SER A 53 -2.36 -3.62 7.90
CA SER A 53 -2.14 -4.21 9.24
C SER A 53 -2.50 -5.70 9.32
N SER A 54 -3.59 -6.05 10.01
CA SER A 54 -4.07 -7.43 10.16
C SER A 54 -4.62 -8.04 8.87
N GLN A 55 -4.83 -7.22 7.83
CA GLN A 55 -5.46 -7.60 6.56
C GLN A 55 -6.89 -8.15 6.76
N ARG A 56 -7.64 -7.53 7.67
CA ARG A 56 -9.02 -7.89 8.07
C ARG A 56 -9.84 -6.65 8.40
N ASN A 57 -9.77 -5.61 7.56
CA ASN A 57 -10.37 -4.30 7.83
C ASN A 57 -11.75 -4.14 7.20
N LEU A 58 -11.97 -4.69 6.01
CA LEU A 58 -13.22 -4.54 5.30
C LEU A 58 -14.36 -5.34 5.97
N LEU A 59 -15.58 -4.85 5.84
CA LEU A 59 -16.79 -5.50 6.28
C LEU A 59 -17.31 -6.37 5.13
N LEU A 60 -17.14 -7.69 5.26
CA LEU A 60 -17.54 -8.64 4.20
C LEU A 60 -19.03 -8.56 3.93
N GLU A 61 -19.83 -8.38 4.98
CA GLU A 61 -21.30 -8.26 4.92
C GLU A 61 -21.79 -7.00 4.19
N ASP A 62 -20.93 -5.97 4.10
CA ASP A 62 -21.24 -4.70 3.43
C ASP A 62 -20.52 -4.56 2.07
N LEU A 63 -19.70 -5.54 1.67
CA LEU A 63 -18.99 -5.50 0.41
C LEU A 63 -19.94 -5.71 -0.77
N ASP A 64 -19.69 -5.02 -1.88
CA ASP A 64 -20.43 -5.22 -3.14
C ASP A 64 -20.43 -6.70 -3.54
N GLU A 65 -21.59 -7.28 -3.74
CA GLU A 65 -21.80 -8.72 -3.99
C GLU A 65 -21.09 -9.25 -5.25
N ARG A 66 -20.67 -8.38 -6.15
CA ARG A 66 -19.95 -8.72 -7.39
C ARG A 66 -18.44 -8.87 -7.15
N ALA A 67 -17.92 -8.38 -6.03
CA ALA A 67 -16.51 -8.47 -5.68
C ALA A 67 -16.19 -9.72 -4.87
N VAL A 68 -14.96 -10.21 -4.99
CA VAL A 68 -14.43 -11.29 -4.16
C VAL A 68 -13.38 -10.73 -3.23
N LEU A 69 -13.42 -11.09 -1.94
CA LEU A 69 -12.51 -10.60 -0.92
C LEU A 69 -11.41 -11.62 -0.58
N LEU A 70 -10.16 -11.23 -0.74
CA LEU A 70 -8.99 -11.94 -0.22
C LEU A 70 -8.55 -11.28 1.09
N THR A 71 -8.85 -11.91 2.22
CA THR A 71 -8.66 -11.37 3.56
C THR A 71 -7.74 -12.24 4.42
N GLY A 72 -7.10 -11.63 5.42
CA GLY A 72 -6.22 -12.29 6.38
C GLY A 72 -4.77 -12.38 5.94
N ARG A 73 -3.92 -12.90 6.82
CA ARG A 73 -2.50 -13.19 6.58
C ARG A 73 -2.12 -14.58 7.13
N HIS A 74 -1.07 -15.27 6.63
CA HIS A 74 0.00 -14.69 5.81
C HIS A 74 -0.25 -14.99 4.32
N LYS A 75 -0.23 -13.93 3.52
CA LYS A 75 -0.22 -14.04 2.06
C LYS A 75 1.22 -13.87 1.57
N PRO A 76 1.73 -14.73 0.67
CA PRO A 76 3.12 -14.65 0.17
C PRO A 76 3.48 -13.27 -0.38
N LEU A 77 2.64 -12.67 -1.22
CA LEU A 77 2.84 -11.35 -1.81
C LEU A 77 2.11 -10.23 -1.04
N SER A 78 1.68 -10.49 0.22
CA SER A 78 1.09 -9.49 1.11
C SER A 78 0.01 -8.62 0.43
N MET A 79 0.27 -7.32 0.29
CA MET A 79 -0.62 -6.32 -0.29
C MET A 79 -0.95 -6.59 -1.77
N MET A 80 -0.10 -7.33 -2.47
CA MET A 80 -0.24 -7.61 -3.90
C MET A 80 -0.64 -9.07 -4.18
N GLN A 81 -1.06 -9.82 -3.16
CA GLN A 81 -1.52 -11.19 -3.37
C GLN A 81 -2.71 -11.21 -4.33
N GLY A 82 -2.65 -12.06 -5.34
CA GLY A 82 -3.62 -12.14 -6.43
C GLY A 82 -3.11 -11.53 -7.74
N ILE A 83 -1.99 -10.79 -7.74
CA ILE A 83 -1.38 -10.24 -8.95
C ILE A 83 -0.95 -11.33 -9.95
N GLU A 84 -0.65 -12.52 -9.45
CA GLU A 84 -0.29 -13.70 -10.25
C GLU A 84 -1.49 -14.28 -11.03
N SER A 85 -2.72 -13.87 -10.68
CA SER A 85 -3.92 -14.23 -11.40
C SER A 85 -4.02 -13.45 -12.71
N ASP A 86 -4.95 -13.85 -13.56
CA ASP A 86 -5.18 -13.17 -14.84
C ASP A 86 -5.99 -11.87 -14.62
N VAL A 87 -5.30 -10.83 -14.09
CA VAL A 87 -5.87 -9.50 -13.85
C VAL A 87 -5.31 -8.49 -14.85
N ASP A 88 -6.15 -7.58 -15.32
CA ASP A 88 -5.83 -6.58 -16.34
C ASP A 88 -5.38 -5.23 -15.76
N GLY A 89 -5.46 -5.06 -14.45
CA GLY A 89 -5.04 -3.83 -13.78
C GLY A 89 -5.16 -3.93 -12.27
N VAL A 90 -4.47 -3.03 -11.56
CA VAL A 90 -4.53 -2.91 -10.10
C VAL A 90 -4.95 -1.50 -9.69
N VAL A 91 -5.63 -1.40 -8.55
CA VAL A 91 -6.03 -0.13 -7.94
C VAL A 91 -5.50 -0.07 -6.51
N PHE A 92 -4.92 1.05 -6.13
CA PHE A 92 -4.39 1.32 -4.79
C PHE A 92 -5.33 2.26 -4.03
N LEU A 93 -6.18 1.71 -3.16
CA LEU A 93 -7.16 2.47 -2.38
C LEU A 93 -6.66 2.74 -0.96
N GLY A 94 -6.74 4.00 -0.54
CA GLY A 94 -6.41 4.40 0.81
C GLY A 94 -4.91 4.33 1.11
N TYR A 95 -4.06 4.63 0.12
CA TYR A 95 -2.60 4.71 0.25
C TYR A 95 -2.16 6.01 0.94
N HIS A 96 -0.95 6.03 1.42
CA HIS A 96 -0.29 7.15 2.12
C HIS A 96 1.12 7.36 1.55
N ALA A 97 1.72 8.51 1.83
CA ALA A 97 3.09 8.81 1.43
C ALA A 97 4.10 7.93 2.19
N ARG A 98 5.27 7.71 1.59
CA ARG A 98 6.36 6.89 2.15
C ARG A 98 6.95 7.46 3.43
N ALA A 99 7.69 6.63 4.14
CA ALA A 99 8.52 7.06 5.26
C ALA A 99 9.50 8.17 4.83
N GLY A 100 9.66 9.19 5.69
CA GLY A 100 10.54 10.33 5.44
C GLY A 100 9.89 11.48 4.67
N GLU A 101 8.67 11.31 4.14
CA GLU A 101 7.95 12.38 3.44
C GLU A 101 6.80 12.97 4.28
N GLU A 102 6.40 14.19 3.89
CA GLU A 102 5.17 14.77 4.41
C GLU A 102 3.95 13.98 3.92
N GLY A 103 2.99 13.78 4.80
CA GLY A 103 1.75 13.08 4.49
C GLY A 103 1.03 12.67 5.77
N VAL A 104 -0.28 12.46 5.67
CA VAL A 104 -1.07 11.99 6.79
C VAL A 104 -0.69 10.55 7.12
N LEU A 105 -0.20 10.31 8.35
CA LEU A 105 0.28 9.02 8.82
C LEU A 105 1.35 8.39 7.91
N SER A 106 2.16 9.20 7.21
CA SER A 106 3.20 8.73 6.29
C SER A 106 4.18 7.78 6.98
N HIS A 107 4.41 6.61 6.39
CA HIS A 107 5.32 5.57 6.88
C HIS A 107 5.60 4.55 5.76
N THR A 108 6.35 3.49 6.07
CA THR A 108 6.53 2.35 5.18
C THR A 108 6.59 1.08 6.04
N TYR A 109 5.56 0.24 5.99
CA TYR A 109 5.36 -1.04 6.68
C TYR A 109 5.42 -0.98 8.20
N LEU A 110 6.58 -0.63 8.78
CA LEU A 110 6.76 -0.55 10.23
C LEU A 110 6.70 0.92 10.66
N GLU A 111 5.55 1.30 11.14
CA GLU A 111 5.29 2.63 11.65
C GLU A 111 6.36 3.05 12.68
N ASN A 112 6.95 4.22 12.47
CA ASN A 112 8.03 4.80 13.29
C ASN A 112 9.34 4.00 13.40
N SER A 113 9.45 2.84 12.76
CA SER A 113 10.66 2.01 12.84
C SER A 113 11.45 1.98 11.53
N ILE A 114 10.79 2.15 10.39
CA ILE A 114 11.45 2.33 9.09
C ILE A 114 11.49 3.82 8.76
N THR A 115 12.70 4.35 8.54
CA THR A 115 12.93 5.77 8.18
C THR A 115 13.09 5.98 6.68
N GLY A 116 13.44 4.94 5.94
CA GLY A 116 13.53 4.98 4.48
C GLY A 116 13.64 3.60 3.86
N VAL A 117 13.14 3.48 2.64
CA VAL A 117 13.31 2.31 1.78
C VAL A 117 13.75 2.80 0.41
N TRP A 118 14.66 2.06 -0.22
CA TRP A 118 15.12 2.32 -1.60
C TRP A 118 14.96 1.08 -2.44
N LEU A 119 14.40 1.24 -3.63
CA LEU A 119 14.37 0.25 -4.69
C LEU A 119 15.31 0.71 -5.79
N ASP A 120 16.35 -0.07 -6.08
CA ASP A 120 17.38 0.24 -7.09
C ASP A 120 18.00 1.64 -6.91
N GLY A 121 18.23 2.03 -5.65
CA GLY A 121 18.80 3.31 -5.27
C GLY A 121 17.83 4.50 -5.31
N ARG A 122 16.55 4.31 -5.64
CA ARG A 122 15.51 5.35 -5.61
C ARG A 122 14.62 5.18 -4.38
N PRO A 123 14.29 6.27 -3.66
CA PRO A 123 13.34 6.20 -2.55
C PRO A 123 12.02 5.57 -2.99
N ALA A 124 11.52 4.63 -2.20
CA ALA A 124 10.28 3.92 -2.48
C ALA A 124 9.44 3.77 -1.20
N GLY A 125 8.14 3.94 -1.34
CA GLY A 125 7.15 3.57 -0.34
C GLY A 125 6.43 2.29 -0.73
N GLU A 126 5.35 1.98 -0.03
CA GLU A 126 4.52 0.82 -0.31
C GLU A 126 3.93 0.90 -1.73
N GLY A 127 3.50 2.09 -2.16
CA GLY A 127 3.01 2.31 -3.52
C GLY A 127 4.05 2.01 -4.57
N GLY A 128 5.28 2.51 -4.41
CA GLY A 128 6.39 2.28 -5.35
C GLY A 128 6.81 0.81 -5.42
N LEU A 129 6.93 0.13 -4.28
CA LEU A 129 7.25 -1.30 -4.23
C LEU A 129 6.15 -2.14 -4.90
N ASN A 130 4.90 -1.84 -4.61
CA ASN A 130 3.76 -2.56 -5.18
C ASN A 130 3.58 -2.28 -6.68
N ALA A 131 3.87 -1.06 -7.13
CA ALA A 131 3.84 -0.72 -8.55
C ALA A 131 4.96 -1.44 -9.33
N ALA A 132 6.17 -1.56 -8.77
CA ALA A 132 7.25 -2.32 -9.37
C ALA A 132 6.90 -3.82 -9.50
N LEU A 133 6.23 -4.39 -8.48
CA LEU A 133 5.75 -5.77 -8.57
C LEU A 133 4.63 -5.91 -9.63
N ALA A 134 3.74 -4.92 -9.74
CA ALA A 134 2.72 -4.92 -10.78
C ALA A 134 3.34 -4.86 -12.19
N ASP A 135 4.38 -4.04 -12.37
CA ASP A 135 5.11 -3.89 -13.63
C ASP A 135 5.82 -5.20 -14.03
N GLU A 136 6.44 -5.92 -13.07
CA GLU A 136 7.00 -7.26 -13.32
C GLU A 136 5.97 -8.24 -13.88
N HIS A 137 4.72 -8.15 -13.41
CA HIS A 137 3.62 -8.95 -13.91
C HIS A 137 2.94 -8.37 -15.15
N GLY A 138 3.42 -7.23 -15.66
CA GLY A 138 2.85 -6.52 -16.81
C GLY A 138 1.45 -5.96 -16.54
N VAL A 139 1.11 -5.68 -15.28
CA VAL A 139 -0.21 -5.22 -14.84
C VAL A 139 -0.14 -3.73 -14.49
N PRO A 140 -0.85 -2.84 -15.23
CA PRO A 140 -0.81 -1.41 -14.96
C PRO A 140 -1.52 -1.03 -13.66
N VAL A 141 -1.01 0.01 -12.98
CA VAL A 141 -1.75 0.69 -11.90
C VAL A 141 -2.76 1.64 -12.54
N LEU A 142 -4.03 1.46 -12.24
CA LEU A 142 -5.14 2.19 -12.86
C LEU A 142 -5.51 3.45 -12.07
N LEU A 143 -5.56 3.34 -10.74
CA LEU A 143 -6.04 4.39 -9.84
C LEU A 143 -5.29 4.31 -8.51
N VAL A 144 -4.96 5.47 -7.94
CA VAL A 144 -4.44 5.61 -6.57
C VAL A 144 -5.30 6.60 -5.82
N THR A 145 -5.72 6.27 -4.59
CA THR A 145 -6.44 7.18 -3.70
C THR A 145 -5.69 7.39 -2.38
N GLY A 146 -5.70 8.61 -1.87
CA GLY A 146 -5.02 8.97 -0.64
C GLY A 146 -5.14 10.46 -0.34
N ASP A 147 -4.25 10.98 0.51
CA ASP A 147 -4.09 12.42 0.64
C ASP A 147 -3.38 13.03 -0.58
N ASP A 148 -3.26 14.34 -0.62
CA ASP A 148 -2.59 15.07 -1.71
C ASP A 148 -1.12 14.67 -1.87
N ARG A 149 -0.44 14.29 -0.79
CA ARG A 149 0.97 13.86 -0.81
C ARG A 149 1.14 12.46 -1.38
N ALA A 150 0.30 11.52 -0.96
CA ALA A 150 0.26 10.18 -1.55
C ALA A 150 -0.07 10.21 -3.05
N CYS A 151 -1.03 11.05 -3.43
CA CYS A 151 -1.38 11.23 -4.84
C CYS A 151 -0.26 11.91 -5.66
N ALA A 152 0.49 12.84 -5.06
CA ALA A 152 1.66 13.43 -5.70
C ALA A 152 2.80 12.39 -5.88
N GLU A 153 3.07 11.57 -4.85
CA GLU A 153 4.05 10.47 -4.93
C GLU A 153 3.68 9.44 -5.99
N ALA A 154 2.39 9.21 -6.24
CA ALA A 154 1.92 8.28 -7.27
C ALA A 154 2.42 8.65 -8.68
N ALA A 155 2.69 9.93 -8.96
CA ALA A 155 3.25 10.36 -10.23
C ALA A 155 4.67 9.81 -10.50
N ASP A 156 5.41 9.47 -9.44
CA ASP A 156 6.77 8.94 -9.55
C ASP A 156 6.78 7.46 -9.97
N TYR A 157 5.80 6.67 -9.50
CA TYR A 157 5.78 5.22 -9.70
C TYR A 157 4.64 4.72 -10.60
N ALA A 158 3.62 5.52 -10.84
CA ALA A 158 2.48 5.20 -11.69
C ALA A 158 1.98 6.44 -12.44
N PRO A 159 2.80 7.05 -13.32
CA PRO A 159 2.51 8.35 -13.94
C PRO A 159 1.26 8.35 -14.84
N SER A 160 0.81 7.19 -15.28
CA SER A 160 -0.41 7.05 -16.08
C SER A 160 -1.68 6.81 -15.26
N ALA A 161 -1.53 6.48 -13.97
CA ALA A 161 -2.66 6.18 -13.10
C ALA A 161 -3.52 7.44 -12.84
N HIS A 162 -4.82 7.23 -12.72
CA HIS A 162 -5.69 8.26 -12.16
C HIS A 162 -5.39 8.44 -10.67
N THR A 163 -5.62 9.64 -10.13
CA THR A 163 -5.50 9.89 -8.70
C THR A 163 -6.76 10.53 -8.16
N VAL A 164 -7.16 10.17 -6.92
CA VAL A 164 -8.25 10.83 -6.20
C VAL A 164 -7.75 11.29 -4.84
N VAL A 165 -7.63 12.60 -4.66
CA VAL A 165 -7.32 13.23 -3.38
C VAL A 165 -8.57 13.24 -2.52
N VAL A 166 -8.62 12.46 -1.45
CA VAL A 166 -9.76 12.37 -0.55
C VAL A 166 -9.65 13.33 0.64
N LYS A 167 -8.44 13.80 0.92
CA LYS A 167 -8.12 14.80 1.96
C LYS A 167 -6.82 15.51 1.61
N GLU A 168 -6.64 16.72 2.13
CA GLU A 168 -5.42 17.53 1.97
C GLU A 168 -4.61 17.50 3.27
N CYS A 169 -3.34 17.15 3.20
CA CYS A 169 -2.44 17.07 4.35
C CYS A 169 -2.15 18.47 4.91
N VAL A 170 -2.42 18.67 6.20
CA VAL A 170 -1.99 19.85 6.96
C VAL A 170 -0.75 19.50 7.79
N SER A 171 -0.72 18.30 8.33
CA SER A 171 0.43 17.72 9.04
C SER A 171 0.24 16.19 9.10
N ARG A 172 1.22 15.49 9.69
CA ARG A 172 1.14 14.03 9.89
C ARG A 172 -0.17 13.56 10.54
N TYR A 173 -0.78 14.41 11.37
CA TYR A 173 -1.97 14.07 12.17
C TYR A 173 -3.15 15.01 11.97
N ALA A 174 -3.14 15.82 10.91
CA ALA A 174 -4.24 16.74 10.58
C ALA A 174 -4.43 16.85 9.08
N ALA A 175 -5.70 16.91 8.65
CA ALA A 175 -6.07 17.05 7.25
C ALA A 175 -7.36 17.84 7.06
N ILE A 176 -7.50 18.47 5.91
CA ILE A 176 -8.76 19.01 5.42
C ILE A 176 -9.47 17.89 4.66
N CYS A 177 -10.50 17.30 5.27
CA CYS A 177 -11.17 16.14 4.74
C CYS A 177 -12.41 16.51 3.91
N ARG A 178 -12.58 15.83 2.78
CA ARG A 178 -13.81 15.91 2.00
C ARG A 178 -14.89 15.00 2.63
N PRO A 179 -16.18 15.34 2.52
CA PRO A 179 -17.25 14.46 2.99
C PRO A 179 -17.25 13.10 2.27
N PRO A 180 -17.50 11.97 2.96
CA PRO A 180 -17.44 10.63 2.37
C PRO A 180 -18.31 10.43 1.12
N ALA A 181 -19.47 11.07 1.06
CA ALA A 181 -20.35 10.98 -0.11
C ALA A 181 -19.69 11.59 -1.38
N ARG A 182 -18.91 12.67 -1.20
CA ARG A 182 -18.17 13.29 -2.31
C ARG A 182 -17.01 12.43 -2.74
N THR A 183 -16.19 11.95 -1.80
CA THR A 183 -15.04 11.09 -2.14
C THR A 183 -15.46 9.79 -2.79
N ALA A 184 -16.56 9.17 -2.33
CA ALA A 184 -17.13 7.99 -2.98
C ALA A 184 -17.56 8.28 -4.44
N ALA A 185 -18.17 9.44 -4.71
CA ALA A 185 -18.53 9.83 -6.07
C ALA A 185 -17.29 10.06 -6.95
N ASP A 186 -16.27 10.73 -6.42
CA ASP A 186 -15.01 11.01 -7.13
C ASP A 186 -14.27 9.69 -7.43
N ILE A 187 -14.20 8.76 -6.46
CA ILE A 187 -13.58 7.42 -6.61
C ILE A 187 -14.32 6.60 -7.68
N ARG A 188 -15.65 6.57 -7.63
CA ARG A 188 -16.47 5.85 -8.62
C ARG A 188 -16.20 6.35 -10.04
N SER A 189 -16.19 7.67 -10.24
CA SER A 189 -15.91 8.28 -11.55
C SER A 189 -14.51 7.95 -12.03
N ALA A 190 -13.50 8.14 -11.17
CA ALA A 190 -12.11 7.87 -11.52
C ALA A 190 -11.86 6.38 -11.80
N ALA A 191 -12.49 5.48 -11.05
CA ALA A 191 -12.40 4.04 -11.29
C ALA A 191 -12.98 3.66 -12.66
N ALA A 192 -14.14 4.21 -13.02
CA ALA A 192 -14.73 3.99 -14.33
C ALA A 192 -13.83 4.51 -15.46
N GLU A 193 -13.29 5.72 -15.30
CA GLU A 193 -12.42 6.32 -16.31
C GLU A 193 -11.07 5.60 -16.43
N SER A 194 -10.54 5.09 -15.31
CA SER A 194 -9.23 4.42 -15.27
C SER A 194 -9.23 3.05 -15.94
N LEU A 195 -10.39 2.38 -16.07
CA LEU A 195 -10.47 1.05 -16.68
C LEU A 195 -9.97 1.03 -18.14
N ARG A 196 -9.97 2.16 -18.85
CA ARG A 196 -9.36 2.27 -20.20
C ARG A 196 -7.85 2.00 -20.22
N LEU A 197 -7.19 2.10 -19.07
CA LEU A 197 -5.75 1.79 -18.91
C LEU A 197 -5.51 0.30 -18.69
N ALA A 198 -6.56 -0.47 -18.41
CA ALA A 198 -6.46 -1.90 -18.17
C ALA A 198 -5.95 -2.63 -19.42
N GLY A 199 -5.15 -3.62 -19.18
CA GLY A 199 -4.57 -4.47 -20.22
C GLY A 199 -3.13 -4.82 -19.90
N ARG A 200 -2.84 -6.11 -19.86
CA ARG A 200 -1.50 -6.62 -19.56
C ARG A 200 -0.53 -6.32 -20.69
N THR A 201 0.69 -6.03 -20.29
CA THR A 201 1.84 -5.91 -21.17
C THR A 201 2.85 -7.02 -20.91
N ALA A 202 3.95 -7.06 -21.64
CA ALA A 202 5.10 -7.89 -21.24
C ALA A 202 5.66 -7.32 -19.93
N GLY A 203 5.80 -8.16 -18.90
CA GLY A 203 6.36 -7.74 -17.64
C GLY A 203 7.87 -7.50 -17.72
N ASP A 204 8.40 -6.65 -16.85
CA ASP A 204 9.84 -6.33 -16.75
C ASP A 204 10.49 -7.17 -15.65
N VAL A 205 10.82 -8.42 -15.96
CA VAL A 205 11.50 -9.32 -15.03
C VAL A 205 13.00 -9.06 -15.05
N ARG A 206 13.54 -8.52 -13.97
CA ARG A 206 14.96 -8.18 -13.82
C ARG A 206 15.40 -8.22 -12.36
N PRO A 207 16.70 -8.31 -12.08
CA PRO A 207 17.20 -8.21 -10.70
C PRO A 207 16.91 -6.83 -10.08
N HIS A 208 16.63 -6.87 -8.77
CA HIS A 208 16.39 -5.68 -7.96
C HIS A 208 17.23 -5.69 -6.70
N ARG A 209 17.56 -4.47 -6.21
CA ARG A 209 18.14 -4.25 -4.91
C ARG A 209 17.19 -3.44 -4.05
N ILE A 210 16.89 -3.95 -2.85
CA ILE A 210 16.16 -3.20 -1.82
C ILE A 210 17.10 -2.86 -0.66
N GLU A 211 17.05 -1.61 -0.22
CA GLU A 211 17.67 -1.17 1.02
C GLU A 211 16.61 -0.65 1.98
N VAL A 212 16.78 -0.95 3.26
CA VAL A 212 15.86 -0.55 4.34
C VAL A 212 16.65 0.12 5.45
N GLU A 213 16.30 1.35 5.79
CA GLU A 213 16.85 2.07 6.93
C GLU A 213 15.85 2.07 8.08
N PHE A 214 16.36 1.75 9.25
CA PHE A 214 15.60 1.73 10.49
C PHE A 214 15.95 2.94 11.37
N ASP A 215 15.08 3.27 12.33
CA ASP A 215 15.32 4.31 13.33
C ASP A 215 16.40 3.91 14.34
N ALA A 216 16.62 2.59 14.54
CA ALA A 216 17.57 2.08 15.52
C ALA A 216 18.48 0.97 14.97
N ALA A 217 19.74 0.97 15.42
CA ALA A 217 20.77 0.03 14.98
C ALA A 217 20.44 -1.44 15.26
N HIS A 218 19.77 -1.72 16.38
CA HIS A 218 19.41 -3.10 16.75
C HIS A 218 18.40 -3.75 15.79
N LEU A 219 17.55 -2.96 15.12
CA LEU A 219 16.61 -3.44 14.12
C LEU A 219 17.34 -3.87 12.84
N ALA A 220 18.32 -3.07 12.41
CA ALA A 220 19.19 -3.43 11.30
C ALA A 220 20.02 -4.70 11.61
N ALA A 221 20.60 -4.76 12.82
CA ALA A 221 21.36 -5.92 13.26
C ALA A 221 20.49 -7.19 13.33
N ALA A 222 19.23 -7.07 13.79
CA ALA A 222 18.29 -8.20 13.79
C ALA A 222 17.95 -8.67 12.37
N ALA A 223 17.71 -7.76 11.44
CA ALA A 223 17.44 -8.11 10.04
C ALA A 223 18.67 -8.72 9.34
N ALA A 224 19.89 -8.27 9.67
CA ALA A 224 21.13 -8.75 9.10
C ALA A 224 21.50 -10.21 9.49
N VAL A 225 20.74 -10.85 10.41
CA VAL A 225 20.90 -12.30 10.67
C VAL A 225 20.38 -13.17 9.52
N ILE A 226 19.61 -12.61 8.60
CA ILE A 226 19.13 -13.30 7.40
C ILE A 226 20.34 -13.48 6.45
N PRO A 227 20.70 -14.72 6.02
CA PRO A 227 21.94 -14.97 5.29
C PRO A 227 22.14 -14.19 3.99
N THR A 228 21.04 -13.73 3.36
CA THR A 228 21.05 -12.95 2.11
C THR A 228 21.00 -11.45 2.32
N VAL A 229 20.96 -10.99 3.56
CA VAL A 229 20.85 -9.57 3.93
C VAL A 229 22.19 -9.08 4.45
N GLU A 230 22.73 -8.05 3.84
CA GLU A 230 23.95 -7.37 4.29
C GLU A 230 23.64 -6.13 5.12
N GLN A 231 24.48 -5.84 6.09
CA GLN A 231 24.43 -4.58 6.80
C GLN A 231 25.21 -3.52 6.01
N VAL A 232 24.49 -2.59 5.39
CA VAL A 232 25.06 -1.53 4.56
C VAL A 232 25.61 -0.39 5.42
N ASP A 233 24.91 -0.07 6.52
CA ASP A 233 25.29 0.95 7.50
C ASP A 233 24.77 0.54 8.88
N VAL A 234 25.11 1.32 9.92
CA VAL A 234 24.70 1.07 11.32
C VAL A 234 23.19 0.83 11.46
N ARG A 235 22.37 1.54 10.67
CA ARG A 235 20.91 1.44 10.71
C ARG A 235 20.30 0.95 9.40
N ARG A 236 21.11 0.57 8.41
CA ARG A 236 20.65 0.21 7.07
C ARG A 236 21.08 -1.20 6.70
N VAL A 237 20.15 -1.94 6.15
CA VAL A 237 20.39 -3.25 5.53
C VAL A 237 20.04 -3.20 4.06
N GLY A 238 20.65 -4.09 3.26
CA GLY A 238 20.37 -4.24 1.84
C GLY A 238 20.37 -5.71 1.41
N PHE A 239 19.67 -6.00 0.35
CA PHE A 239 19.66 -7.32 -0.27
C PHE A 239 19.34 -7.23 -1.76
N ASP A 240 19.86 -8.20 -2.52
CA ASP A 240 19.58 -8.36 -3.94
C ASP A 240 18.60 -9.53 -4.15
N ALA A 241 17.76 -9.43 -5.14
CA ALA A 241 16.81 -10.46 -5.55
C ALA A 241 16.80 -10.60 -7.07
N PRO A 242 16.52 -11.80 -7.62
CA PRO A 242 16.54 -12.02 -9.07
C PRO A 242 15.39 -11.34 -9.81
N ASP A 243 14.32 -11.03 -9.08
CA ASP A 243 13.10 -10.40 -9.58
C ASP A 243 12.36 -9.68 -8.44
N MET A 244 11.32 -8.94 -8.77
CA MET A 244 10.56 -8.16 -7.78
C MET A 244 9.70 -9.05 -6.87
N THR A 245 9.23 -10.17 -7.36
CA THR A 245 8.48 -11.17 -6.58
C THR A 245 9.32 -11.70 -5.43
N GLU A 246 10.57 -12.13 -5.69
CA GLU A 246 11.50 -12.57 -4.63
C GLU A 246 11.97 -11.41 -3.76
N ALA A 247 12.14 -10.20 -4.33
CA ALA A 247 12.45 -9.00 -3.56
C ALA A 247 11.36 -8.69 -2.52
N MET A 248 10.08 -8.76 -2.89
CA MET A 248 8.96 -8.52 -1.97
C MET A 248 8.84 -9.60 -0.89
N LYS A 249 9.10 -10.87 -1.22
CA LYS A 249 9.16 -11.95 -0.22
C LYS A 249 10.29 -11.73 0.78
N ALA A 250 11.49 -11.36 0.30
CA ALA A 250 12.64 -11.05 1.15
C ALA A 250 12.37 -9.80 2.03
N PHE A 251 11.83 -8.72 1.45
CA PHE A 251 11.44 -7.52 2.18
C PHE A 251 10.45 -7.84 3.31
N LYS A 252 9.46 -8.69 3.06
CA LYS A 252 8.51 -9.14 4.08
C LYS A 252 9.20 -9.89 5.23
N ILE A 253 10.22 -10.72 4.94
CA ILE A 253 10.99 -11.42 5.98
C ILE A 253 11.81 -10.42 6.79
N VAL A 254 12.52 -9.50 6.13
CA VAL A 254 13.31 -8.43 6.73
C VAL A 254 12.46 -7.62 7.72
N THR A 255 11.32 -7.12 7.27
CA THR A 255 10.41 -6.32 8.10
C THR A 255 9.79 -7.15 9.24
N THR A 256 9.48 -8.43 9.02
CA THR A 256 8.95 -9.31 10.06
C THR A 256 9.97 -9.57 11.17
N ILE A 257 11.24 -9.81 10.82
CA ILE A 257 12.31 -10.03 11.80
C ILE A 257 12.59 -8.75 12.57
N ALA A 258 12.73 -7.61 11.88
CA ALA A 258 12.93 -6.31 12.54
C ALA A 258 11.80 -5.99 13.51
N ALA A 259 10.53 -6.19 13.12
CA ALA A 259 9.37 -5.97 13.99
C ALA A 259 9.39 -6.81 15.28
N ARG A 260 10.04 -7.97 15.28
CA ARG A 260 10.18 -8.82 16.47
C ARG A 260 11.30 -8.37 17.42
N ALA A 261 12.20 -7.52 16.94
CA ALA A 261 13.25 -6.92 17.75
C ALA A 261 12.80 -5.64 18.47
N VAL A 262 11.63 -5.10 18.13
CA VAL A 262 11.03 -3.93 18.81
C VAL A 262 10.58 -4.32 20.22
N GLN A 263 11.00 -3.52 21.22
CA GLN A 263 10.49 -3.61 22.59
C GLN A 263 9.61 -2.40 22.87
N GLY A 264 8.41 -2.63 23.42
CA GLY A 264 7.39 -1.61 23.60
C GLY A 264 7.75 -0.38 24.43
N ILE A 265 8.90 -0.37 25.15
CA ILE A 265 9.39 0.76 25.94
C ILE A 265 10.50 1.53 25.22
N TYR A 266 11.29 0.88 24.38
CA TYR A 266 12.51 1.45 23.78
C TYR A 266 12.56 1.40 22.25
N GLY A 267 11.46 1.08 21.60
CA GLY A 267 11.47 1.05 20.12
C GLY A 267 10.29 0.42 19.50
#